data_e355df92c13466558e8072f54f2b5892
#
_entry.id   e355df92c13466558e8072f54f2b5892
#
_cell.length_a   1.000
_cell.length_b   1.000
_cell.length_c   1.000
_cell.angle_alpha   90.00
_cell.angle_beta   90.00
_cell.angle_gamma   90.00
#
_symmetry.space_group_name_H-M   'P 1'
#
loop_
_entity.id
_entity.type
_entity.pdbx_description
1 polymer ?
#
loop_
_entity_poly.entity_id
_entity_poly.type
_entity_poly.pdbx_seq_one_letter_code
_entity_poly.pdbx_strand_id
1 'polypeptide(L)'
;MGRLDEKVAIVTGSGRGIGRATAELFAAEGAKVVVLSRTPENVERVVAGIQAAGGDALGVVCDIADPRQITASVEKVIEEYGQIDILVNNAFDPSAVLSSVIDLPVEQLQRNFEMGPIAYLRMMQACYPHLKASGEGRIINFGSTAGVLAIEGYAPYGMAKEAVRALTRSAAREWAKDGITVNNLLPVADTWGSAGSDAPPPANALGRYGSPERDVAPVVLFLASRDAQYLTGYSLTPDGGFMIDAAR
;
A
#
# COMPACT_ATOMS: atom_id res chain seq x y z
N MET A 1 14.94 15.89 13.05
CA MET A 1 13.75 16.22 12.25
C MET A 1 13.55 15.08 11.28
N GLY A 2 12.44 14.36 11.41
CA GLY A 2 12.14 13.20 10.56
C GLY A 2 11.73 13.64 9.15
N ARG A 3 11.74 12.71 8.20
CA ARG A 3 11.36 13.00 6.80
C ARG A 3 9.87 13.26 6.60
N LEU A 4 9.02 12.89 7.57
CA LEU A 4 7.57 13.03 7.56
C LEU A 4 7.04 13.85 8.73
N ASP A 5 7.86 14.71 9.35
CA ASP A 5 7.45 15.56 10.46
C ASP A 5 6.16 16.32 10.14
N GLU A 6 5.19 16.29 11.07
CA GLU A 6 3.85 16.90 10.99
C GLU A 6 2.95 16.35 9.86
N LYS A 7 3.35 15.33 9.11
CA LYS A 7 2.51 14.71 8.09
C LYS A 7 1.54 13.70 8.71
N VAL A 8 0.32 13.65 8.18
CA VAL A 8 -0.69 12.65 8.53
C VAL A 8 -0.76 11.58 7.43
N ALA A 9 -0.50 10.33 7.82
CA ALA A 9 -0.42 9.21 6.89
C ALA A 9 -1.44 8.11 7.19
N ILE A 10 -2.31 7.79 6.26
CA ILE A 10 -3.18 6.61 6.33
C ILE A 10 -2.47 5.44 5.67
N VAL A 11 -2.29 4.33 6.40
CA VAL A 11 -1.74 3.08 5.87
C VAL A 11 -2.78 1.98 5.97
N THR A 12 -3.34 1.54 4.85
CA THR A 12 -4.33 0.46 4.83
C THR A 12 -3.65 -0.91 4.93
N GLY A 13 -4.28 -1.85 5.64
CA GLY A 13 -3.70 -3.18 5.88
C GLY A 13 -2.47 -3.15 6.78
N SER A 14 -2.36 -2.15 7.65
CA SER A 14 -1.18 -1.92 8.51
C SER A 14 -1.16 -2.73 9.80
N GLY A 15 -2.06 -3.70 9.96
CA GLY A 15 -2.04 -4.61 11.12
C GLY A 15 -0.91 -5.65 11.10
N ARG A 16 -0.24 -5.88 9.97
CA ARG A 16 0.87 -6.86 9.79
C ARG A 16 1.70 -6.58 8.54
N GLY A 17 2.80 -7.34 8.36
CA GLY A 17 3.62 -7.36 7.14
C GLY A 17 4.12 -5.99 6.72
N ILE A 18 4.11 -5.72 5.41
CA ILE A 18 4.61 -4.46 4.85
C ILE A 18 3.85 -3.24 5.39
N GLY A 19 2.53 -3.34 5.53
CA GLY A 19 1.73 -2.24 6.05
C GLY A 19 2.12 -1.85 7.48
N ARG A 20 2.35 -2.84 8.37
CA ARG A 20 2.86 -2.60 9.73
C ARG A 20 4.24 -1.95 9.69
N ALA A 21 5.18 -2.54 8.96
CA ALA A 21 6.54 -2.02 8.86
C ALA A 21 6.56 -0.58 8.31
N THR A 22 5.68 -0.26 7.35
CA THR A 22 5.50 1.09 6.83
C THR A 22 4.98 2.05 7.90
N ALA A 23 3.93 1.64 8.65
CA ALA A 23 3.34 2.45 9.70
C ALA A 23 4.35 2.76 10.82
N GLU A 24 5.07 1.74 11.29
CA GLU A 24 6.11 1.89 12.32
C GLU A 24 7.26 2.82 11.83
N LEU A 25 7.72 2.67 10.59
CA LEU A 25 8.77 3.54 10.04
C LEU A 25 8.28 4.98 9.84
N PHE A 26 7.06 5.19 9.36
CA PHE A 26 6.50 6.52 9.17
C PHE A 26 6.39 7.27 10.52
N ALA A 27 5.93 6.58 11.57
CA ALA A 27 5.89 7.15 12.92
C ALA A 27 7.29 7.50 13.44
N ALA A 28 8.28 6.64 13.21
CA ALA A 28 9.67 6.91 13.58
C ALA A 28 10.27 8.11 12.82
N GLU A 29 9.73 8.43 11.63
CA GLU A 29 10.10 9.59 10.80
C GLU A 29 9.19 10.82 11.06
N GLY A 30 8.43 10.83 12.18
CA GLY A 30 7.69 11.99 12.66
C GLY A 30 6.26 12.12 12.13
N ALA A 31 5.75 11.15 11.38
CA ALA A 31 4.36 11.19 10.94
C ALA A 31 3.37 10.83 12.05
N LYS A 32 2.17 11.44 12.00
CA LYS A 32 0.97 10.97 12.69
C LYS A 32 0.35 9.86 11.84
N VAL A 33 0.36 8.63 12.34
CA VAL A 33 0.03 7.45 11.53
C VAL A 33 -1.33 6.89 11.84
N VAL A 34 -2.14 6.69 10.82
CA VAL A 34 -3.41 5.97 10.93
C VAL A 34 -3.19 4.51 10.59
N VAL A 35 -3.27 3.65 11.61
CA VAL A 35 -3.20 2.19 11.48
C VAL A 35 -4.59 1.67 11.14
N LEU A 36 -4.81 1.35 9.85
CA LEU A 36 -6.11 0.92 9.34
C LEU A 36 -6.09 -0.56 8.93
N SER A 37 -6.90 -1.40 9.58
CA SER A 37 -7.02 -2.83 9.27
C SER A 37 -8.37 -3.38 9.73
N ARG A 38 -8.77 -4.56 9.20
CA ARG A 38 -10.02 -5.24 9.56
C ARG A 38 -10.01 -5.88 10.95
N THR A 39 -8.85 -6.24 11.46
CA THR A 39 -8.68 -7.04 12.68
C THR A 39 -8.34 -6.11 13.86
N PRO A 40 -9.26 -5.91 14.84
CA PRO A 40 -9.06 -5.00 15.95
C PRO A 40 -7.76 -5.25 16.73
N GLU A 41 -7.49 -6.50 17.07
CA GLU A 41 -6.33 -6.89 17.87
C GLU A 41 -5.00 -6.56 17.17
N ASN A 42 -4.99 -6.63 15.83
CA ASN A 42 -3.83 -6.24 15.05
C ASN A 42 -3.64 -4.71 15.03
N VAL A 43 -4.74 -3.97 14.96
CA VAL A 43 -4.71 -2.49 15.03
C VAL A 43 -4.18 -2.05 16.39
N GLU A 44 -4.77 -2.56 17.47
CA GLU A 44 -4.38 -2.23 18.85
C GLU A 44 -2.90 -2.53 19.12
N ARG A 45 -2.43 -3.71 18.70
CA ARG A 45 -1.03 -4.11 18.87
C ARG A 45 -0.07 -3.17 18.17
N VAL A 46 -0.35 -2.76 16.92
CA VAL A 46 0.54 -1.89 16.15
C VAL A 46 0.51 -0.47 16.71
N VAL A 47 -0.66 0.05 17.07
CA VAL A 47 -0.79 1.36 17.71
C VAL A 47 0.00 1.40 19.02
N ALA A 48 -0.18 0.40 19.90
CA ALA A 48 0.55 0.31 21.15
C ALA A 48 2.07 0.26 20.94
N GLY A 49 2.54 -0.47 19.92
CA GLY A 49 3.96 -0.55 19.55
C GLY A 49 4.53 0.81 19.12
N ILE A 50 3.80 1.55 18.28
CA ILE A 50 4.20 2.88 17.82
C ILE A 50 4.23 3.87 19.00
N GLN A 51 3.20 3.87 19.85
CA GLN A 51 3.12 4.76 21.00
C GLN A 51 4.20 4.45 22.04
N ALA A 52 4.49 3.17 22.29
CA ALA A 52 5.58 2.76 23.16
C ALA A 52 6.96 3.21 22.67
N ALA A 53 7.13 3.37 21.36
CA ALA A 53 8.33 3.92 20.72
C ALA A 53 8.35 5.47 20.69
N GLY A 54 7.32 6.13 21.25
CA GLY A 54 7.22 7.60 21.28
C GLY A 54 6.59 8.23 20.03
N GLY A 55 6.06 7.43 19.11
CA GLY A 55 5.35 7.91 17.93
C GLY A 55 3.87 8.20 18.19
N ASP A 56 3.23 8.88 17.23
CA ASP A 56 1.79 9.20 17.25
C ASP A 56 1.04 8.25 16.30
N ALA A 57 0.02 7.55 16.81
CA ALA A 57 -0.77 6.62 16.02
C ALA A 57 -2.25 6.58 16.43
N LEU A 58 -3.13 6.64 15.45
CA LEU A 58 -4.57 6.45 15.55
C LEU A 58 -4.97 5.07 15.00
N GLY A 59 -5.67 4.27 15.80
CA GLY A 59 -6.23 2.99 15.35
C GLY A 59 -7.60 3.15 14.70
N VAL A 60 -7.77 2.56 13.51
CA VAL A 60 -9.05 2.53 12.79
C VAL A 60 -9.34 1.12 12.30
N VAL A 61 -10.41 0.52 12.85
CA VAL A 61 -10.92 -0.77 12.34
C VAL A 61 -11.79 -0.49 11.12
N CYS A 62 -11.39 -1.01 9.95
CA CYS A 62 -12.09 -0.76 8.69
C CYS A 62 -11.91 -1.93 7.72
N ASP A 63 -13.01 -2.39 7.14
CA ASP A 63 -13.00 -3.19 5.92
C ASP A 63 -13.09 -2.27 4.70
N ILE A 64 -12.01 -2.22 3.92
CA ILE A 64 -11.93 -1.37 2.72
C ILE A 64 -12.86 -1.82 1.58
N ALA A 65 -13.50 -2.99 1.68
CA ALA A 65 -14.56 -3.39 0.78
C ALA A 65 -15.90 -2.66 1.07
N ASP A 66 -16.10 -2.15 2.29
CA ASP A 66 -17.31 -1.39 2.65
C ASP A 66 -17.08 0.13 2.48
N PRO A 67 -17.71 0.77 1.49
CA PRO A 67 -17.53 2.20 1.25
C PRO A 67 -17.97 3.09 2.42
N ARG A 68 -18.93 2.64 3.25
CA ARG A 68 -19.38 3.40 4.42
C ARG A 68 -18.30 3.43 5.50
N GLN A 69 -17.59 2.30 5.68
CA GLN A 69 -16.47 2.24 6.62
C GLN A 69 -15.28 3.08 6.14
N ILE A 70 -15.03 3.13 4.83
CA ILE A 70 -14.03 4.04 4.25
C ILE A 70 -14.36 5.49 4.60
N THR A 71 -15.59 5.95 4.32
CA THR A 71 -16.01 7.32 4.62
C THR A 71 -15.85 7.65 6.11
N ALA A 72 -16.40 6.80 6.98
CA ALA A 72 -16.29 6.99 8.43
C ALA A 72 -14.83 6.99 8.93
N SER A 73 -13.96 6.19 8.29
CA SER A 73 -12.53 6.18 8.64
C SER A 73 -11.85 7.49 8.29
N VAL A 74 -12.12 8.06 7.11
CA VAL A 74 -11.55 9.35 6.69
C VAL A 74 -12.08 10.49 7.58
N GLU A 75 -13.39 10.50 7.88
CA GLU A 75 -13.99 11.48 8.80
C GLU A 75 -13.31 11.44 10.17
N LYS A 76 -13.11 10.25 10.75
CA LYS A 76 -12.42 10.08 12.02
C LYS A 76 -10.98 10.62 12.00
N VAL A 77 -10.26 10.44 10.89
CA VAL A 77 -8.90 10.99 10.73
C VAL A 77 -8.92 12.51 10.71
N ILE A 78 -9.90 13.09 10.03
CA ILE A 78 -10.05 14.56 9.97
C ILE A 78 -10.48 15.13 11.32
N GLU A 79 -11.34 14.45 12.06
CA GLU A 79 -11.70 14.84 13.44
C GLU A 79 -10.48 14.88 14.35
N GLU A 80 -9.57 13.89 14.25
CA GLU A 80 -8.42 13.75 15.12
C GLU A 80 -7.26 14.67 14.72
N TYR A 81 -6.92 14.72 13.42
CA TYR A 81 -5.69 15.36 12.95
C TYR A 81 -5.91 16.59 12.06
N GLY A 82 -7.12 16.82 11.57
CA GLY A 82 -7.46 17.97 10.73
C GLY A 82 -6.97 17.92 9.29
N GLN A 83 -6.12 16.94 8.92
CA GLN A 83 -5.49 16.85 7.60
C GLN A 83 -5.20 15.41 7.18
N ILE A 84 -4.91 15.19 5.90
CA ILE A 84 -4.35 13.95 5.34
C ILE A 84 -3.36 14.37 4.26
N ASP A 85 -2.10 13.94 4.41
CA ASP A 85 -1.01 14.22 3.46
C ASP A 85 -0.62 12.99 2.64
N ILE A 86 -0.74 11.80 3.24
CA ILE A 86 -0.23 10.55 2.66
C ILE A 86 -1.30 9.46 2.74
N LEU A 87 -1.52 8.76 1.62
CA LEU A 87 -2.33 7.54 1.54
C LEU A 87 -1.49 6.39 1.01
N VAL A 88 -1.36 5.33 1.80
CA VAL A 88 -0.75 4.06 1.38
C VAL A 88 -1.84 3.00 1.24
N ASN A 89 -2.18 2.66 0.01
CA ASN A 89 -3.10 1.58 -0.35
C ASN A 89 -2.33 0.26 -0.42
N ASN A 90 -2.24 -0.44 0.72
CA ASN A 90 -1.53 -1.72 0.84
C ASN A 90 -2.48 -2.90 1.14
N ALA A 91 -3.65 -2.66 1.74
CA ALA A 91 -4.57 -3.73 2.09
C ALA A 91 -5.00 -4.56 0.87
N PHE A 92 -5.01 -5.89 1.05
CA PHE A 92 -5.49 -6.85 0.08
C PHE A 92 -5.95 -8.15 0.78
N ASP A 93 -6.86 -8.91 0.15
CA ASP A 93 -7.31 -10.21 0.65
C ASP A 93 -6.52 -11.36 0.00
N PRO A 94 -5.68 -12.08 0.76
CA PRO A 94 -4.88 -13.17 0.21
C PRO A 94 -5.67 -14.43 -0.16
N SER A 95 -6.93 -14.55 0.26
CA SER A 95 -7.70 -15.79 0.13
C SER A 95 -8.14 -16.11 -1.31
N ALA A 96 -8.00 -15.18 -2.25
CA ALA A 96 -8.52 -15.30 -3.60
C ALA A 96 -7.44 -15.12 -4.70
N VAL A 97 -6.17 -15.35 -4.37
CA VAL A 97 -5.02 -15.00 -5.24
C VAL A 97 -4.83 -15.96 -6.39
N LEU A 98 -4.99 -17.27 -6.15
CA LEU A 98 -4.62 -18.32 -7.10
C LEU A 98 -5.82 -18.88 -7.85
N SER A 99 -5.74 -18.88 -9.18
CA SER A 99 -6.58 -19.65 -10.10
C SER A 99 -5.99 -19.63 -11.50
N SER A 100 -6.13 -20.74 -12.25
CA SER A 100 -5.86 -20.76 -13.69
C SER A 100 -6.93 -19.99 -14.45
N VAL A 101 -6.63 -19.55 -15.68
CA VAL A 101 -7.61 -18.82 -16.49
C VAL A 101 -8.84 -19.68 -16.82
N ILE A 102 -8.63 -20.99 -17.08
CA ILE A 102 -9.72 -21.89 -17.47
C ILE A 102 -10.66 -22.22 -16.30
N ASP A 103 -10.14 -22.23 -15.06
CA ASP A 103 -10.90 -22.60 -13.88
C ASP A 103 -11.36 -21.39 -13.03
N LEU A 104 -11.05 -20.16 -13.49
CA LEU A 104 -11.31 -18.94 -12.73
C LEU A 104 -12.82 -18.65 -12.62
N PRO A 105 -13.43 -18.76 -11.42
CA PRO A 105 -14.80 -18.31 -11.22
C PRO A 105 -14.88 -16.79 -11.32
N VAL A 106 -15.91 -16.27 -11.98
CA VAL A 106 -16.14 -14.81 -12.12
C VAL A 106 -16.25 -14.13 -10.74
N GLU A 107 -16.87 -14.80 -9.77
CA GLU A 107 -17.03 -14.30 -8.41
C GLU A 107 -15.66 -14.11 -7.70
N GLN A 108 -14.71 -14.98 -7.97
CA GLN A 108 -13.34 -14.84 -7.45
C GLN A 108 -12.65 -13.62 -8.07
N LEU A 109 -12.83 -13.41 -9.38
CA LEU A 109 -12.31 -12.23 -10.07
C LEU A 109 -12.95 -10.95 -9.50
N GLN A 110 -14.28 -10.92 -9.35
CA GLN A 110 -15.02 -9.79 -8.78
C GLN A 110 -14.50 -9.45 -7.38
N ARG A 111 -14.28 -10.46 -6.52
CA ARG A 111 -13.71 -10.26 -5.19
C ARG A 111 -12.32 -9.63 -5.23
N ASN A 112 -11.45 -10.06 -6.14
CA ASN A 112 -10.12 -9.45 -6.32
C ASN A 112 -10.24 -7.97 -6.74
N PHE A 113 -11.19 -7.64 -7.60
CA PHE A 113 -11.42 -6.26 -8.03
C PHE A 113 -12.00 -5.40 -6.90
N GLU A 114 -12.96 -5.92 -6.12
CA GLU A 114 -13.51 -5.20 -4.96
C GLU A 114 -12.45 -4.90 -3.90
N MET A 115 -11.61 -5.87 -3.57
CA MET A 115 -10.56 -5.71 -2.55
C MET A 115 -9.28 -5.05 -3.06
N GLY A 116 -9.15 -4.85 -4.34
CA GLY A 116 -8.00 -4.24 -5.01
C GLY A 116 -8.37 -2.88 -5.64
N PRO A 117 -8.48 -2.80 -6.97
CA PRO A 117 -8.63 -1.52 -7.67
C PRO A 117 -9.86 -0.72 -7.24
N ILE A 118 -10.99 -1.35 -6.92
CA ILE A 118 -12.21 -0.65 -6.51
C ILE A 118 -12.05 -0.06 -5.10
N ALA A 119 -11.54 -0.84 -4.14
CA ALA A 119 -11.28 -0.34 -2.79
C ALA A 119 -10.22 0.79 -2.81
N TYR A 120 -9.16 0.64 -3.60
CA TYR A 120 -8.13 1.67 -3.73
C TYR A 120 -8.70 2.95 -4.33
N LEU A 121 -9.52 2.85 -5.39
CA LEU A 121 -10.21 4.01 -5.97
C LEU A 121 -11.07 4.73 -4.92
N ARG A 122 -11.88 3.99 -4.15
CA ARG A 122 -12.74 4.56 -3.08
C ARG A 122 -11.91 5.28 -2.01
N MET A 123 -10.82 4.67 -1.54
CA MET A 123 -9.90 5.31 -0.59
C MET A 123 -9.28 6.58 -1.17
N MET A 124 -8.81 6.52 -2.41
CA MET A 124 -8.23 7.66 -3.11
C MET A 124 -9.23 8.81 -3.26
N GLN A 125 -10.48 8.50 -3.65
CA GLN A 125 -11.56 9.48 -3.79
C GLN A 125 -11.94 10.13 -2.44
N ALA A 126 -12.04 9.32 -1.38
CA ALA A 126 -12.36 9.82 -0.04
C ALA A 126 -11.24 10.72 0.52
N CYS A 127 -9.97 10.40 0.27
CA CYS A 127 -8.83 11.20 0.73
C CYS A 127 -8.51 12.39 -0.19
N TYR A 128 -8.98 12.39 -1.44
CA TYR A 128 -8.60 13.41 -2.45
C TYR A 128 -8.77 14.86 -2.00
N PRO A 129 -9.92 15.30 -1.42
CA PRO A 129 -10.08 16.70 -1.04
C PRO A 129 -9.04 17.14 0.01
N HIS A 130 -8.64 16.26 0.90
CA HIS A 130 -7.67 16.52 1.96
C HIS A 130 -6.23 16.51 1.42
N LEU A 131 -5.89 15.53 0.58
CA LEU A 131 -4.60 15.48 -0.12
C LEU A 131 -4.38 16.72 -1.00
N LYS A 132 -5.43 17.18 -1.68
CA LYS A 132 -5.39 18.43 -2.43
C LYS A 132 -5.20 19.66 -1.53
N ALA A 133 -5.89 19.71 -0.40
CA ALA A 133 -5.77 20.81 0.56
C ALA A 133 -4.37 20.89 1.18
N SER A 134 -3.65 19.77 1.33
CA SER A 134 -2.27 19.76 1.82
C SER A 134 -1.27 20.39 0.82
N GLY A 135 -1.61 20.43 -0.48
CA GLY A 135 -0.74 20.94 -1.55
C GLY A 135 0.49 20.07 -1.87
N GLU A 136 0.74 19.04 -1.07
CA GLU A 136 1.85 18.09 -1.20
C GLU A 136 1.37 16.64 -1.00
N GLY A 137 0.22 16.29 -1.55
CA GLY A 137 -0.39 14.96 -1.38
C GLY A 137 0.49 13.83 -1.94
N ARG A 138 0.53 12.70 -1.24
CA ARG A 138 1.28 11.50 -1.67
C ARG A 138 0.35 10.29 -1.65
N ILE A 139 0.28 9.56 -2.75
CA ILE A 139 -0.45 8.29 -2.83
C ILE A 139 0.51 7.19 -3.29
N ILE A 140 0.59 6.12 -2.52
CA ILE A 140 1.37 4.93 -2.85
C ILE A 140 0.42 3.73 -2.92
N ASN A 141 0.23 3.18 -4.12
CA ASN A 141 -0.58 2.01 -4.37
C ASN A 141 0.29 0.76 -4.45
N PHE A 142 -0.14 -0.35 -3.86
CA PHE A 142 0.57 -1.62 -3.97
C PHE A 142 0.04 -2.45 -5.14
N GLY A 143 0.82 -2.51 -6.20
CA GLY A 143 0.68 -3.45 -7.31
C GLY A 143 1.33 -4.81 -7.01
N SER A 144 1.77 -5.50 -8.05
CA SER A 144 2.52 -6.75 -7.93
C SER A 144 3.30 -7.05 -9.20
N THR A 145 4.49 -7.65 -9.05
CA THR A 145 5.25 -8.24 -10.16
C THR A 145 4.50 -9.37 -10.85
N ALA A 146 3.61 -10.07 -10.13
CA ALA A 146 2.79 -11.15 -10.68
C ALA A 146 1.90 -10.72 -11.85
N GLY A 147 1.38 -9.49 -11.83
CA GLY A 147 0.61 -8.94 -12.94
C GLY A 147 1.48 -8.64 -14.15
N VAL A 148 2.63 -8.01 -13.92
CA VAL A 148 3.57 -7.61 -14.99
C VAL A 148 4.17 -8.81 -15.71
N LEU A 149 4.54 -9.84 -14.94
CA LEU A 149 5.18 -11.07 -15.46
C LEU A 149 4.16 -12.12 -15.90
N ALA A 150 2.86 -11.87 -15.71
CA ALA A 150 1.79 -12.83 -16.03
C ALA A 150 2.07 -14.23 -15.43
N ILE A 151 2.41 -14.27 -14.14
CA ILE A 151 2.77 -15.53 -13.46
C ILE A 151 1.61 -16.51 -13.53
N GLU A 152 1.91 -17.73 -13.98
CA GLU A 152 0.93 -18.81 -14.11
C GLU A 152 0.22 -19.08 -12.77
N GLY A 153 -1.10 -19.29 -12.82
CA GLY A 153 -1.93 -19.51 -11.64
C GLY A 153 -2.33 -18.25 -10.88
N TYR A 154 -1.87 -17.04 -11.27
CA TYR A 154 -2.19 -15.78 -10.61
C TYR A 154 -3.17 -14.90 -11.40
N ALA A 155 -3.97 -15.47 -12.30
CA ALA A 155 -4.84 -14.71 -13.19
C ALA A 155 -5.73 -13.67 -12.49
N PRO A 156 -6.56 -13.97 -11.47
CA PRO A 156 -7.44 -12.99 -10.84
C PRO A 156 -6.66 -11.88 -10.12
N TYR A 157 -5.59 -12.25 -9.45
CA TYR A 157 -4.72 -11.32 -8.74
C TYR A 157 -3.94 -10.41 -9.69
N GLY A 158 -3.32 -11.00 -10.73
CA GLY A 158 -2.59 -10.26 -11.76
C GLY A 158 -3.46 -9.21 -12.45
N MET A 159 -4.68 -9.59 -12.86
CA MET A 159 -5.65 -8.67 -13.46
C MET A 159 -5.98 -7.50 -12.53
N ALA A 160 -6.27 -7.76 -11.26
CA ALA A 160 -6.58 -6.72 -10.28
C ALA A 160 -5.37 -5.79 -10.03
N LYS A 161 -4.16 -6.33 -9.94
CA LYS A 161 -2.94 -5.54 -9.70
C LYS A 161 -2.52 -4.72 -10.93
N GLU A 162 -2.78 -5.20 -12.16
CA GLU A 162 -2.61 -4.38 -13.36
C GLU A 162 -3.67 -3.27 -13.46
N ALA A 163 -4.92 -3.52 -13.03
CA ALA A 163 -5.92 -2.47 -12.91
C ALA A 163 -5.50 -1.37 -11.91
N VAL A 164 -4.86 -1.73 -10.78
CA VAL A 164 -4.25 -0.75 -9.84
C VAL A 164 -3.14 0.06 -10.53
N ARG A 165 -2.30 -0.56 -11.36
CA ARG A 165 -1.28 0.18 -12.12
C ARG A 165 -1.90 1.17 -13.11
N ALA A 166 -2.97 0.79 -13.79
CA ALA A 166 -3.71 1.67 -14.69
C ALA A 166 -4.32 2.86 -13.92
N LEU A 167 -5.00 2.59 -12.79
CA LEU A 167 -5.55 3.60 -11.89
C LEU A 167 -4.48 4.60 -11.42
N THR A 168 -3.30 4.10 -11.01
CA THR A 168 -2.17 4.93 -10.58
C THR A 168 -1.75 5.93 -11.65
N ARG A 169 -1.60 5.47 -12.91
CA ARG A 169 -1.18 6.33 -14.02
C ARG A 169 -2.24 7.39 -14.38
N SER A 170 -3.52 7.01 -14.35
CA SER A 170 -4.62 7.94 -14.60
C SER A 170 -4.67 9.03 -13.53
N ALA A 171 -4.68 8.65 -12.26
CA ALA A 171 -4.71 9.58 -11.14
C ALA A 171 -3.47 10.49 -11.11
N ALA A 172 -2.28 9.95 -11.40
CA ALA A 172 -1.05 10.73 -11.49
C ALA A 172 -1.16 11.87 -12.51
N ARG A 173 -1.77 11.62 -13.68
CA ARG A 173 -1.96 12.65 -14.71
C ARG A 173 -3.04 13.67 -14.33
N GLU A 174 -4.14 13.21 -13.74
CA GLU A 174 -5.27 14.08 -13.42
C GLU A 174 -5.00 15.00 -12.24
N TRP A 175 -4.30 14.48 -11.20
CA TRP A 175 -4.14 15.13 -9.89
C TRP A 175 -2.80 15.83 -9.69
N ALA A 176 -1.86 15.73 -10.64
CA ALA A 176 -0.57 16.41 -10.55
C ALA A 176 -0.71 17.95 -10.41
N LYS A 177 -1.71 18.55 -11.09
CA LYS A 177 -2.01 19.98 -10.99
C LYS A 177 -2.47 20.43 -9.59
N ASP A 178 -2.93 19.47 -8.77
CA ASP A 178 -3.36 19.69 -7.39
C ASP A 178 -2.24 19.39 -6.37
N GLY A 179 -0.99 19.23 -6.83
CA GLY A 179 0.17 18.97 -5.98
C GLY A 179 0.27 17.51 -5.50
N ILE A 180 -0.52 16.57 -6.07
CA ILE A 180 -0.58 15.18 -5.63
C ILE A 180 0.29 14.31 -6.54
N THR A 181 1.24 13.56 -5.96
CA THR A 181 1.93 12.48 -6.66
C THR A 181 1.27 11.13 -6.37
N VAL A 182 1.15 10.29 -7.40
CA VAL A 182 0.56 8.95 -7.27
C VAL A 182 1.52 7.94 -7.89
N ASN A 183 2.07 7.04 -7.07
CA ASN A 183 3.03 6.04 -7.52
C ASN A 183 2.58 4.63 -7.13
N ASN A 184 3.16 3.64 -7.77
CA ASN A 184 2.88 2.24 -7.54
C ASN A 184 4.14 1.51 -7.04
N LEU A 185 3.97 0.53 -6.16
CA LEU A 185 5.05 -0.31 -5.64
C LEU A 185 4.75 -1.77 -5.94
N LEU A 186 5.74 -2.50 -6.48
CA LEU A 186 5.63 -3.93 -6.84
C LEU A 186 6.68 -4.73 -6.07
N PRO A 187 6.48 -5.00 -4.76
CA PRO A 187 7.48 -5.67 -3.96
C PRO A 187 7.49 -7.18 -4.17
N VAL A 188 8.65 -7.80 -3.98
CA VAL A 188 8.80 -9.23 -3.70
C VAL A 188 9.38 -9.37 -2.29
N ALA A 189 8.51 -9.61 -1.31
CA ALA A 189 8.87 -9.61 0.10
C ALA A 189 8.19 -10.75 0.85
N ASP A 190 8.79 -11.09 1.98
CA ASP A 190 8.25 -12.08 2.91
C ASP A 190 7.08 -11.48 3.70
N THR A 191 5.86 -11.68 3.20
CA THR A 191 4.67 -11.03 3.76
C THR A 191 3.64 -11.99 4.33
N TRP A 192 3.65 -13.27 3.92
CA TRP A 192 2.52 -14.16 4.17
C TRP A 192 2.92 -15.51 4.77
N GLY A 193 4.05 -15.51 5.49
CA GLY A 193 4.53 -16.71 6.17
C GLY A 193 5.45 -17.57 5.30
N SER A 194 6.06 -16.98 4.28
CA SER A 194 7.22 -17.57 3.63
C SER A 194 8.44 -17.61 4.58
N ALA A 195 8.47 -16.77 5.61
CA ALA A 195 9.42 -16.90 6.72
C ALA A 195 9.12 -18.18 7.51
N GLY A 196 9.94 -19.19 7.27
CA GLY A 196 9.80 -20.52 7.90
C GLY A 196 9.02 -21.53 7.08
N SER A 197 8.58 -21.22 5.84
CA SER A 197 8.17 -22.24 4.89
C SER A 197 9.40 -22.88 4.25
N ASP A 198 9.34 -24.19 3.95
CA ASP A 198 10.34 -24.89 3.11
C ASP A 198 10.29 -24.44 1.64
N ALA A 199 9.60 -23.34 1.34
CA ALA A 199 9.53 -22.79 -0.01
C ALA A 199 10.92 -22.30 -0.45
N PRO A 200 11.35 -22.65 -1.65
CA PRO A 200 12.63 -22.17 -2.16
C PRO A 200 12.65 -20.64 -2.23
N PRO A 201 13.83 -20.00 -2.07
CA PRO A 201 13.95 -18.57 -2.25
C PRO A 201 13.47 -18.18 -3.65
N PRO A 202 12.95 -16.93 -3.84
CA PRO A 202 12.53 -16.48 -5.14
C PRO A 202 13.70 -16.47 -6.10
N ALA A 203 13.43 -16.73 -7.38
CA ALA A 203 14.43 -16.69 -8.45
C ALA A 203 14.78 -15.23 -8.83
N ASN A 204 15.18 -14.42 -7.84
CA ASN A 204 15.66 -13.06 -8.05
C ASN A 204 17.18 -12.98 -7.91
N ALA A 205 17.79 -11.91 -8.39
CA ALA A 205 19.25 -11.76 -8.43
C ALA A 205 19.90 -11.75 -7.02
N LEU A 206 19.17 -11.28 -5.99
CA LEU A 206 19.64 -11.27 -4.60
C LEU A 206 19.42 -12.60 -3.87
N GLY A 207 18.73 -13.58 -4.46
CA GLY A 207 18.52 -14.92 -3.94
C GLY A 207 17.75 -14.99 -2.62
N ARG A 208 16.95 -13.98 -2.26
CA ARG A 208 16.16 -13.93 -1.03
C ARG A 208 14.87 -13.12 -1.19
N TYR A 209 13.90 -13.37 -0.33
CA TYR A 209 12.77 -12.47 -0.16
C TYR A 209 13.21 -11.17 0.51
N GLY A 210 12.59 -10.05 0.14
CA GLY A 210 12.76 -8.77 0.82
C GLY A 210 12.15 -8.78 2.22
N SER A 211 12.82 -8.14 3.19
CA SER A 211 12.22 -7.85 4.50
C SER A 211 11.24 -6.68 4.37
N PRO A 212 10.01 -6.80 4.91
CA PRO A 212 9.10 -5.66 4.99
C PRO A 212 9.74 -4.41 5.58
N GLU A 213 10.52 -4.57 6.66
CA GLU A 213 11.12 -3.46 7.42
C GLU A 213 12.34 -2.87 6.73
N ARG A 214 13.23 -3.70 6.19
CA ARG A 214 14.54 -3.26 5.68
C ARG A 214 14.56 -2.97 4.18
N ASP A 215 13.73 -3.69 3.41
CA ASP A 215 13.83 -3.64 1.94
C ASP A 215 12.61 -2.95 1.29
N VAL A 216 11.42 -2.95 1.94
CA VAL A 216 10.20 -2.40 1.33
C VAL A 216 9.76 -1.08 1.98
N ALA A 217 9.60 -1.02 3.31
CA ALA A 217 9.15 0.18 4.00
C ALA A 217 10.02 1.42 3.72
N PRO A 218 11.37 1.33 3.59
CA PRO A 218 12.20 2.48 3.19
C PRO A 218 11.89 3.02 1.79
N VAL A 219 11.46 2.18 0.85
CA VAL A 219 11.04 2.62 -0.49
C VAL A 219 9.68 3.32 -0.43
N VAL A 220 8.75 2.83 0.42
CA VAL A 220 7.47 3.51 0.66
C VAL A 220 7.72 4.89 1.29
N LEU A 221 8.62 4.96 2.27
CA LEU A 221 9.03 6.22 2.90
C LEU A 221 9.63 7.22 1.90
N PHE A 222 10.51 6.75 1.01
CA PHE A 222 11.05 7.57 -0.07
C PHE A 222 9.92 8.18 -0.92
N LEU A 223 8.96 7.36 -1.37
CA LEU A 223 7.82 7.83 -2.19
C LEU A 223 6.88 8.77 -1.42
N ALA A 224 6.77 8.63 -0.10
CA ALA A 224 5.95 9.46 0.76
C ALA A 224 6.61 10.81 1.11
N SER A 225 7.94 10.90 1.00
CA SER A 225 8.72 12.07 1.38
C SER A 225 8.88 13.10 0.24
N ARG A 226 9.51 14.22 0.56
CA ARG A 226 9.91 15.24 -0.42
C ARG A 226 11.02 14.74 -1.37
N ASP A 227 11.75 13.68 -1.02
CA ASP A 227 12.80 13.12 -1.87
C ASP A 227 12.26 12.62 -3.22
N ALA A 228 10.97 12.23 -3.26
CA ALA A 228 10.26 11.78 -4.45
C ALA A 228 9.29 12.83 -5.04
N GLN A 229 9.41 14.10 -4.69
CA GLN A 229 8.45 15.15 -5.09
C GLN A 229 8.26 15.33 -6.60
N TYR A 230 9.23 14.90 -7.41
CA TYR A 230 9.18 14.98 -8.87
C TYR A 230 8.89 13.63 -9.54
N LEU A 231 8.51 12.61 -8.75
CA LEU A 231 8.20 11.28 -9.22
C LEU A 231 6.68 11.02 -9.12
N THR A 232 6.00 10.84 -10.26
CA THR A 232 4.58 10.50 -10.31
C THR A 232 4.25 9.59 -11.48
N GLY A 233 3.28 8.69 -11.31
CA GLY A 233 2.82 7.74 -12.33
C GLY A 233 3.76 6.56 -12.57
N TYR A 234 4.76 6.38 -11.72
CA TYR A 234 5.79 5.35 -11.86
C TYR A 234 5.49 4.09 -11.03
N SER A 235 6.05 2.95 -11.47
CA SER A 235 6.03 1.69 -10.72
C SER A 235 7.44 1.34 -10.29
N LEU A 236 7.72 1.35 -8.98
CA LEU A 236 8.99 0.94 -8.40
C LEU A 236 8.91 -0.53 -7.99
N THR A 237 10.00 -1.26 -8.21
CA THR A 237 10.07 -2.71 -7.98
C THR A 237 11.15 -3.07 -6.96
N PRO A 238 10.89 -2.96 -5.63
CA PRO A 238 11.79 -3.53 -4.63
C PRO A 238 11.61 -5.06 -4.57
N ASP A 239 12.23 -5.75 -5.53
CA ASP A 239 12.02 -7.18 -5.81
C ASP A 239 13.32 -8.01 -5.81
N GLY A 240 14.45 -7.39 -5.47
CA GLY A 240 15.74 -8.05 -5.45
C GLY A 240 16.27 -8.43 -6.85
N GLY A 241 15.78 -7.77 -7.90
CA GLY A 241 16.14 -8.08 -9.29
C GLY A 241 15.36 -9.27 -9.86
N PHE A 242 14.13 -9.48 -9.40
CA PHE A 242 13.20 -10.41 -10.01
C PHE A 242 12.75 -9.92 -11.39
N MET A 243 12.54 -8.61 -11.52
CA MET A 243 12.36 -7.91 -12.77
C MET A 243 13.58 -7.04 -13.04
N ILE A 244 14.38 -7.38 -14.04
CA ILE A 244 15.49 -6.55 -14.49
C ILE A 244 15.08 -5.89 -15.81
N ASP A 245 15.27 -4.57 -15.89
CA ASP A 245 15.04 -3.82 -17.11
C ASP A 245 16.09 -4.23 -18.14
N ALA A 246 15.70 -5.11 -19.05
CA ALA A 246 16.55 -5.52 -20.16
C ALA A 246 16.48 -4.47 -21.27
N ALA A 247 17.62 -4.16 -21.85
CA ALA A 247 17.68 -3.38 -23.09
C ALA A 247 16.76 -4.05 -24.14
N ARG A 248 15.72 -3.34 -24.54
CA ARG A 248 14.77 -3.77 -25.58
C ARG A 248 15.35 -3.50 -26.95
#